data_e7c70ba0b36e57462f1f6ba7276fcfc4
#
_entry.id   e7c70ba0b36e57462f1f6ba7276fcfc4
#
_cell.length_a   1.000
_cell.length_b   1.000
_cell.length_c   1.000
_cell.angle_alpha   90.00
_cell.angle_beta   90.00
_cell.angle_gamma   90.00
#
_symmetry.space_group_name_H-M   'P 1'
#
loop_
_entity.id
_entity.type
_entity.pdbx_description
1 polymer ?
#
loop_
_entity_poly.entity_id
_entity_poly.type
_entity_poly.pdbx_seq_one_letter_code
_entity_poly.pdbx_strand_id
1 'polypeptide(L)'
;YKLENIINEEQRHQLLDVYNSLKSELAHQDYNLFDVDKRHPSKEQAQLDCFKAIDQYASNHEQTFRHYFLNYTEDSFTKFHTDNDDAVGLTIVTFLDRSDNLIGGEALAMLPYTKRSRPANKYRKGEAPIDERVVPKVINMEVGQSLIYDKSLMHGVGQVERGNRLVLISWYGNTIS
;
A
#
# COMPACT_ATOMS: atom_id res chain seq x y z
N TYR A 1 -5.69 -11.86 2.58
CA TYR A 1 -4.69 -11.31 1.67
C TYR A 1 -3.87 -12.40 1.01
N LYS A 2 -3.20 -12.05 -0.05
CA LYS A 2 -2.22 -12.92 -0.70
C LYS A 2 -1.06 -12.12 -1.27
N LEU A 3 0.07 -12.80 -1.46
CA LEU A 3 1.26 -12.23 -2.12
C LEU A 3 1.43 -12.87 -3.50
N GLU A 4 1.70 -12.05 -4.49
CA GLU A 4 1.87 -12.47 -5.88
C GLU A 4 3.04 -11.73 -6.53
N ASN A 5 3.63 -12.35 -7.54
CA ASN A 5 4.62 -11.71 -8.41
C ASN A 5 3.94 -11.25 -9.69
N ILE A 6 3.32 -10.07 -9.66
CA ILE A 6 2.55 -9.54 -10.80
C ILE A 6 3.47 -8.92 -11.85
N ILE A 7 4.50 -8.19 -11.42
CA ILE A 7 5.43 -7.49 -12.29
C ILE A 7 6.78 -8.22 -12.35
N ASN A 8 7.48 -8.04 -13.45
CA ASN A 8 8.86 -8.49 -13.61
C ASN A 8 9.85 -7.34 -13.29
N GLU A 9 11.16 -7.63 -13.31
CA GLU A 9 12.20 -6.64 -13.01
C GLU A 9 12.21 -5.47 -13.99
N GLU A 10 11.97 -5.71 -15.27
CA GLU A 10 11.89 -4.63 -16.25
C GLU A 10 10.73 -3.68 -15.96
N GLN A 11 9.57 -4.23 -15.62
CA GLN A 11 8.39 -3.44 -15.25
C GLN A 11 8.63 -2.70 -13.93
N ARG A 12 9.30 -3.30 -12.97
CA ARG A 12 9.67 -2.65 -11.71
C ARG A 12 10.57 -1.43 -11.98
N HIS A 13 11.57 -1.57 -12.84
CA HIS A 13 12.45 -0.46 -13.23
C HIS A 13 11.70 0.64 -13.96
N GLN A 14 10.75 0.29 -14.83
CA GLN A 14 9.89 1.27 -15.49
C GLN A 14 9.05 2.06 -14.48
N LEU A 15 8.50 1.39 -13.48
CA LEU A 15 7.74 2.05 -12.40
C LEU A 15 8.64 2.99 -11.59
N LEU A 16 9.87 2.60 -11.31
CA LEU A 16 10.84 3.48 -10.65
C LEU A 16 11.16 4.73 -11.47
N ASP A 17 11.31 4.58 -12.78
CA ASP A 17 11.56 5.70 -13.71
C ASP A 17 10.36 6.67 -13.70
N VAL A 18 9.15 6.15 -13.71
CA VAL A 18 7.93 6.98 -13.60
C VAL A 18 7.94 7.74 -12.27
N TYR A 19 8.17 7.04 -11.17
CA TYR A 19 8.22 7.67 -9.85
C TYR A 19 9.23 8.82 -9.81
N ASN A 20 10.43 8.61 -10.32
CA ASN A 20 11.49 9.62 -10.31
C ASN A 20 11.17 10.83 -11.19
N SER A 21 10.29 10.67 -12.17
CA SER A 21 9.86 11.78 -13.05
C SER A 21 8.76 12.66 -12.44
N LEU A 22 8.13 12.21 -11.35
CA LEU A 22 6.98 12.88 -10.76
C LEU A 22 7.41 13.84 -9.65
N LYS A 23 6.58 14.86 -9.44
CA LYS A 23 6.75 15.78 -8.33
C LYS A 23 6.18 15.18 -7.06
N SER A 24 6.90 15.39 -5.95
CA SER A 24 6.43 15.05 -4.62
C SER A 24 5.23 15.91 -4.23
N GLU A 25 4.18 15.26 -3.79
CA GLU A 25 3.06 15.89 -3.09
C GLU A 25 3.16 15.46 -1.62
N LEU A 26 3.93 16.21 -0.83
CA LEU A 26 4.09 15.92 0.59
C LEU A 26 2.73 16.01 1.30
N ALA A 27 2.15 14.84 1.58
CA ALA A 27 1.01 14.74 2.45
C ALA A 27 1.50 14.72 3.89
N HIS A 28 1.59 15.88 4.53
CA HIS A 28 1.92 15.95 5.96
C HIS A 28 0.84 15.28 6.82
N GLN A 29 -0.40 15.33 6.40
CA GLN A 29 -1.53 14.61 6.98
C GLN A 29 -2.57 14.35 5.90
N ASP A 30 -2.52 13.17 5.31
CA ASP A 30 -3.64 12.65 4.55
C ASP A 30 -4.26 11.55 5.40
N TYR A 31 -5.44 11.79 5.93
CA TYR A 31 -6.31 10.92 6.72
C TYR A 31 -5.65 9.77 7.51
N ASN A 32 -4.93 8.87 6.83
CA ASN A 32 -4.24 7.71 7.45
C ASN A 32 -2.73 7.74 7.25
N LEU A 33 -2.22 8.64 6.41
CA LEU A 33 -0.81 8.74 6.06
C LEU A 33 -0.14 9.85 6.87
N PHE A 34 1.01 9.57 7.44
CA PHE A 34 1.81 10.53 8.19
C PHE A 34 3.19 10.67 7.56
N ASP A 35 3.49 11.88 7.11
CA ASP A 35 4.78 12.27 6.52
C ASP A 35 5.22 11.37 5.35
N VAL A 36 4.26 10.91 4.55
CA VAL A 36 4.52 10.04 3.41
C VAL A 36 4.61 10.87 2.14
N ASP A 37 5.66 10.68 1.36
CA ASP A 37 5.78 11.28 0.03
C ASP A 37 4.84 10.57 -0.93
N LYS A 38 3.88 11.31 -1.48
CA LYS A 38 2.84 10.79 -2.37
C LYS A 38 3.00 11.40 -3.76
N ARG A 39 3.01 10.57 -4.78
CA ARG A 39 3.12 11.02 -6.19
C ARG A 39 2.11 10.30 -7.06
N HIS A 40 1.43 11.06 -7.92
CA HIS A 40 0.42 10.54 -8.83
C HIS A 40 0.93 10.54 -10.27
N PRO A 41 0.91 9.38 -10.96
CA PRO A 41 1.20 9.36 -12.38
C PRO A 41 0.08 10.05 -13.14
N SER A 42 0.39 10.58 -14.33
CA SER A 42 -0.61 11.10 -15.25
C SER A 42 -1.45 9.95 -15.83
N LYS A 43 -2.59 10.28 -16.43
CA LYS A 43 -3.43 9.29 -17.13
C LYS A 43 -2.66 8.60 -18.26
N GLU A 44 -1.78 9.33 -18.95
CA GLU A 44 -0.94 8.78 -20.02
C GLU A 44 0.09 7.81 -19.46
N GLN A 45 0.76 8.18 -18.36
CA GLN A 45 1.72 7.31 -17.70
C GLN A 45 1.07 6.02 -17.20
N ALA A 46 -0.15 6.11 -16.67
CA ALA A 46 -0.91 4.95 -16.19
C ALA A 46 -1.28 3.97 -17.33
N GLN A 47 -1.09 4.33 -18.59
CA GLN A 47 -1.26 3.45 -19.74
C GLN A 47 0.01 2.69 -20.13
N LEU A 48 1.13 2.96 -19.49
CA LEU A 48 2.39 2.25 -19.73
C LEU A 48 2.27 0.78 -19.32
N ASP A 49 3.05 -0.08 -19.99
CA ASP A 49 3.00 -1.52 -19.81
C ASP A 49 3.16 -1.96 -18.36
N CYS A 50 4.00 -1.28 -17.60
CA CYS A 50 4.22 -1.59 -16.19
C CYS A 50 2.97 -1.41 -15.31
N PHE A 51 2.10 -0.45 -15.63
CA PHE A 51 0.81 -0.30 -14.95
C PHE A 51 -0.22 -1.27 -15.49
N LYS A 52 -0.21 -1.51 -16.79
CA LYS A 52 -1.16 -2.43 -17.42
C LYS A 52 -1.00 -3.86 -16.96
N ALA A 53 0.19 -4.28 -16.59
CA ALA A 53 0.41 -5.60 -15.99
C ALA A 53 -0.39 -5.77 -14.70
N ILE A 54 -0.47 -4.73 -13.89
CA ILE A 54 -1.26 -4.73 -12.65
C ILE A 54 -2.76 -4.65 -12.96
N ASP A 55 -3.16 -3.77 -13.88
CA ASP A 55 -4.55 -3.63 -14.31
C ASP A 55 -5.09 -4.95 -14.87
N GLN A 56 -4.27 -5.66 -15.63
CA GLN A 56 -4.64 -6.95 -16.20
C GLN A 56 -4.85 -8.03 -15.14
N TYR A 57 -4.03 -8.02 -14.09
CA TYR A 57 -4.23 -8.93 -12.96
C TYR A 57 -5.60 -8.72 -12.32
N ALA A 58 -6.05 -7.47 -12.24
CA ALA A 58 -7.35 -7.09 -11.69
C ALA A 58 -8.44 -6.95 -12.77
N SER A 59 -8.33 -7.69 -13.89
CA SER A 59 -9.23 -7.53 -15.04
C SER A 59 -10.69 -7.92 -14.76
N ASN A 60 -10.94 -8.70 -13.71
CA ASN A 60 -12.29 -9.05 -13.25
C ASN A 60 -12.90 -8.01 -12.30
N HIS A 61 -12.23 -6.90 -12.09
CA HIS A 61 -12.71 -5.77 -11.29
C HIS A 61 -12.90 -4.54 -12.16
N GLU A 62 -13.78 -3.64 -11.72
CA GLU A 62 -13.92 -2.34 -12.36
C GLU A 62 -12.59 -1.59 -12.32
N GLN A 63 -12.17 -1.09 -13.48
CA GLN A 63 -10.89 -0.37 -13.62
C GLN A 63 -11.08 1.08 -13.21
N THR A 64 -10.48 1.48 -12.10
CA THR A 64 -10.68 2.82 -11.52
C THR A 64 -9.53 3.78 -11.78
N PHE A 65 -8.49 3.38 -12.46
CA PHE A 65 -7.32 4.24 -12.78
C PHE A 65 -6.72 4.99 -11.59
N ARG A 66 -6.80 4.42 -10.40
CA ARG A 66 -6.20 4.98 -9.21
C ARG A 66 -4.90 4.27 -8.91
N HIS A 67 -3.82 4.82 -9.45
CA HIS A 67 -2.46 4.42 -9.09
C HIS A 67 -1.76 5.60 -8.44
N TYR A 68 -1.07 5.37 -7.34
CA TYR A 68 -0.21 6.39 -6.74
C TYR A 68 0.95 5.75 -6.00
N PHE A 69 2.07 6.47 -5.96
CA PHE A 69 3.27 6.02 -5.26
C PHE A 69 3.28 6.58 -3.85
N LEU A 70 3.71 5.76 -2.91
CA LEU A 70 4.00 6.17 -1.54
C LEU A 70 5.43 5.82 -1.20
N ASN A 71 6.22 6.82 -0.83
CA ASN A 71 7.55 6.62 -0.31
C ASN A 71 7.57 6.94 1.19
N TYR A 72 7.78 5.91 1.99
CA TYR A 72 7.90 6.01 3.43
C TYR A 72 9.34 6.30 3.79
N THR A 73 9.58 7.41 4.47
CA THR A 73 10.91 7.82 4.96
C THR A 73 10.89 7.88 6.49
N GLU A 74 11.97 8.34 7.10
CA GLU A 74 12.06 8.45 8.56
C GLU A 74 10.82 9.13 9.15
N ASP A 75 10.23 8.51 10.16
CA ASP A 75 8.98 8.88 10.83
C ASP A 75 7.67 8.61 10.08
N SER A 76 7.72 8.24 8.80
CA SER A 76 6.52 7.93 8.03
C SER A 76 5.84 6.66 8.52
N PHE A 77 4.52 6.64 8.51
CA PHE A 77 3.70 5.46 8.80
C PHE A 77 2.29 5.61 8.23
N THR A 78 1.55 4.52 8.22
CA THR A 78 0.12 4.50 7.91
C THR A 78 -0.63 3.91 9.08
N LYS A 79 -1.66 4.61 9.56
CA LYS A 79 -2.56 4.11 10.61
C LYS A 79 -3.27 2.85 10.17
N PHE A 80 -3.59 2.00 11.12
CA PHE A 80 -4.48 0.87 10.86
C PHE A 80 -5.86 1.36 10.41
N HIS A 81 -6.32 0.85 9.29
CA HIS A 81 -7.60 1.19 8.69
C HIS A 81 -8.06 0.09 7.73
N THR A 82 -9.29 0.15 7.32
CA THR A 82 -9.78 -0.57 6.16
C THR A 82 -9.91 0.41 5.00
N ASP A 83 -9.79 -0.07 3.77
CA ASP A 83 -10.07 0.74 2.58
C ASP A 83 -11.60 0.85 2.41
N ASN A 84 -12.22 1.61 3.30
CA ASN A 84 -13.68 1.67 3.48
C ASN A 84 -14.33 2.70 2.55
N ASP A 85 -13.90 2.75 1.32
CA ASP A 85 -14.57 3.50 0.25
C ASP A 85 -15.41 2.49 -0.54
N ASP A 86 -16.70 2.75 -0.68
CA ASP A 86 -17.60 1.85 -1.42
C ASP A 86 -17.18 1.62 -2.87
N ALA A 87 -16.38 2.53 -3.42
CA ALA A 87 -15.84 2.40 -4.77
C ALA A 87 -14.63 1.45 -4.86
N VAL A 88 -14.04 1.06 -3.73
CA VAL A 88 -12.86 0.18 -3.71
C VAL A 88 -13.28 -1.26 -3.41
N GLY A 89 -13.07 -2.15 -4.36
CA GLY A 89 -13.29 -3.59 -4.18
C GLY A 89 -11.98 -4.38 -3.98
N LEU A 90 -10.89 -3.89 -4.55
CA LEU A 90 -9.58 -4.55 -4.49
C LEU A 90 -8.47 -3.53 -4.37
N THR A 91 -7.50 -3.81 -3.50
CA THR A 91 -6.27 -3.03 -3.39
C THR A 91 -5.06 -3.92 -3.68
N ILE A 92 -4.16 -3.42 -4.49
CA ILE A 92 -2.87 -4.06 -4.77
C ILE A 92 -1.76 -3.09 -4.34
N VAL A 93 -0.88 -3.57 -3.47
CA VAL A 93 0.30 -2.83 -3.02
C VAL A 93 1.53 -3.51 -3.58
N THR A 94 2.23 -2.84 -4.49
CA THR A 94 3.43 -3.37 -5.14
C THR A 94 4.66 -2.77 -4.49
N PHE A 95 5.53 -3.62 -3.96
CA PHE A 95 6.77 -3.21 -3.29
C PHE A 95 7.85 -2.95 -4.33
N LEU A 96 8.19 -1.66 -4.55
CA LEU A 96 9.08 -1.27 -5.65
C LEU A 96 10.54 -1.16 -5.25
N ASP A 97 10.84 -0.64 -4.06
CA ASP A 97 12.22 -0.40 -3.65
C ASP A 97 12.32 -0.19 -2.14
N ARG A 98 13.51 -0.41 -1.62
CA ARG A 98 13.87 -0.10 -0.24
C ARG A 98 15.35 0.24 -0.15
N SER A 99 15.72 1.05 0.84
CA SER A 99 17.12 1.25 1.17
C SER A 99 17.66 0.05 1.97
N ASP A 100 18.97 -0.16 1.90
CA ASP A 100 19.62 -1.27 2.63
C ASP A 100 19.55 -1.08 4.14
N ASN A 101 19.49 0.17 4.60
CA ASN A 101 19.43 0.52 6.03
C ASN A 101 18.00 0.61 6.59
N LEU A 102 16.98 0.19 5.84
CA LEU A 102 15.59 0.29 6.27
C LEU A 102 15.35 -0.46 7.58
N ILE A 103 14.83 0.24 8.57
CA ILE A 103 14.29 -0.30 9.82
C ILE A 103 12.89 0.26 10.00
N GLY A 104 11.93 -0.62 10.28
CA GLY A 104 10.53 -0.26 10.32
C GLY A 104 9.87 -0.32 8.95
N GLY A 105 8.71 0.30 8.81
CA GLY A 105 7.98 0.34 7.54
C GLY A 105 7.37 -1.00 7.11
N GLU A 106 7.17 -1.92 8.03
CA GLU A 106 6.57 -3.23 7.73
C GLU A 106 5.10 -3.07 7.34
N ALA A 107 4.68 -3.86 6.35
CA ALA A 107 3.26 -4.05 6.08
C ALA A 107 2.65 -4.86 7.23
N LEU A 108 1.57 -4.38 7.79
CA LEU A 108 0.92 -4.98 8.96
C LEU A 108 -0.54 -5.30 8.64
N ALA A 109 -1.02 -6.43 9.10
CA ALA A 109 -2.42 -6.81 9.01
C ALA A 109 -2.91 -7.33 10.35
N MET A 110 -4.16 -7.06 10.66
CA MET A 110 -4.84 -7.64 11.82
C MET A 110 -5.61 -8.86 11.42
N LEU A 111 -5.16 -10.04 11.85
CA LEU A 111 -5.79 -11.33 11.56
C LEU A 111 -5.87 -12.18 12.83
N PRO A 112 -6.98 -12.88 13.05
CA PRO A 112 -8.26 -12.72 12.33
C PRO A 112 -9.02 -11.48 12.79
N TYR A 113 -9.53 -10.70 11.85
CA TYR A 113 -10.42 -9.59 12.17
C TYR A 113 -11.82 -10.16 12.44
N THR A 114 -12.29 -10.05 13.66
CA THR A 114 -13.66 -10.40 14.02
C THR A 114 -14.37 -9.15 14.54
N LYS A 115 -15.71 -9.15 14.49
CA LYS A 115 -16.51 -8.06 15.04
C LYS A 115 -16.26 -7.81 16.55
N ARG A 116 -15.70 -8.82 17.25
CA ARG A 116 -15.33 -8.73 18.67
C ARG A 116 -13.97 -8.11 18.91
N SER A 117 -13.08 -8.21 17.94
CA SER A 117 -11.76 -7.62 17.97
C SER A 117 -11.77 -6.29 17.20
N ARG A 118 -12.59 -5.37 17.66
CA ARG A 118 -12.56 -4.02 17.10
C ARG A 118 -11.20 -3.41 17.42
N PRO A 119 -10.39 -3.09 16.40
CA PRO A 119 -9.19 -2.31 16.67
C PRO A 119 -9.66 -1.00 17.29
N ALA A 120 -9.04 -0.62 18.39
CA ALA A 120 -9.30 0.69 18.97
C ALA A 120 -9.02 1.74 17.89
N ASN A 121 -10.00 2.60 17.63
CA ASN A 121 -9.85 3.73 16.68
C ASN A 121 -8.81 4.77 17.14
N LYS A 122 -7.89 4.38 18.02
CA LYS A 122 -6.95 5.26 18.68
C LYS A 122 -5.55 4.69 18.60
N TYR A 123 -5.02 4.65 17.38
CA TYR A 123 -3.59 4.44 17.27
C TYR A 123 -2.90 5.79 17.36
N ARG A 124 -2.02 5.90 18.32
CA ARG A 124 -1.03 6.94 18.33
C ARG A 124 0.14 6.51 17.46
N LYS A 125 0.88 7.49 17.01
CA LYS A 125 2.10 7.27 16.24
C LYS A 125 3.00 6.22 16.95
N GLY A 126 3.30 5.13 16.28
CA GLY A 126 4.17 4.07 16.79
C GLY A 126 3.55 3.16 17.85
N GLU A 127 2.27 3.28 18.20
CA GLU A 127 1.62 2.41 19.16
C GLU A 127 0.95 1.22 18.51
N ALA A 128 1.06 0.05 19.15
CA ALA A 128 0.33 -1.14 18.79
C ALA A 128 -1.17 -0.99 19.15
N PRO A 129 -2.07 -1.74 18.49
CA PRO A 129 -3.48 -1.77 18.87
C PRO A 129 -3.66 -2.12 20.35
N ILE A 130 -4.58 -1.43 21.01
CA ILE A 130 -4.84 -1.59 22.44
C ILE A 130 -5.60 -2.90 22.77
N ASP A 131 -6.19 -3.55 21.78
CA ASP A 131 -6.85 -4.84 22.00
C ASP A 131 -5.80 -5.96 22.01
N GLU A 132 -5.47 -6.46 23.19
CA GLU A 132 -4.49 -7.52 23.41
C GLU A 132 -4.85 -8.84 22.68
N ARG A 133 -6.11 -9.01 22.28
CA ARG A 133 -6.58 -10.19 21.54
C ARG A 133 -6.26 -10.14 20.06
N VAL A 134 -5.85 -8.98 19.57
CA VAL A 134 -5.54 -8.76 18.16
C VAL A 134 -4.09 -8.31 18.05
N VAL A 135 -3.24 -9.22 17.63
CA VAL A 135 -1.83 -8.92 17.39
C VAL A 135 -1.65 -8.61 15.91
N PRO A 136 -1.05 -7.45 15.58
CA PRO A 136 -0.71 -7.19 14.18
C PRO A 136 0.25 -8.24 13.66
N LYS A 137 -0.08 -8.80 12.51
CA LYS A 137 0.80 -9.73 11.81
C LYS A 137 1.66 -8.93 10.82
N VAL A 138 2.97 -9.13 10.88
CA VAL A 138 3.87 -8.60 9.87
C VAL A 138 3.72 -9.41 8.60
N ILE A 139 3.45 -8.71 7.49
CA ILE A 139 3.43 -9.33 6.17
C ILE A 139 4.83 -9.16 5.57
N ASN A 140 5.58 -10.25 5.48
CA ASN A 140 6.92 -10.24 4.93
C ASN A 140 6.86 -10.16 3.41
N MET A 141 7.23 -9.01 2.86
CA MET A 141 7.28 -8.78 1.42
C MET A 141 8.72 -8.60 0.96
N GLU A 142 9.01 -9.15 -0.20
CA GLU A 142 10.24 -8.88 -0.93
C GLU A 142 10.00 -7.83 -2.01
N VAL A 143 11.03 -7.07 -2.35
CA VAL A 143 10.96 -6.10 -3.46
C VAL A 143 10.54 -6.83 -4.73
N GLY A 144 9.56 -6.27 -5.43
CA GLY A 144 8.95 -6.86 -6.63
C GLY A 144 7.64 -7.60 -6.37
N GLN A 145 7.34 -7.96 -5.12
CA GLN A 145 6.08 -8.63 -4.79
C GLN A 145 4.92 -7.64 -4.64
N SER A 146 3.73 -8.13 -4.89
CA SER A 146 2.49 -7.39 -4.68
C SER A 146 1.65 -8.07 -3.61
N LEU A 147 1.12 -7.25 -2.71
CA LEU A 147 0.15 -7.63 -1.68
C LEU A 147 -1.24 -7.29 -2.18
N ILE A 148 -2.14 -8.28 -2.13
CA ILE A 148 -3.48 -8.14 -2.67
C ILE A 148 -4.49 -8.40 -1.57
N TYR A 149 -5.43 -7.47 -1.38
CA TYR A 149 -6.48 -7.61 -0.38
C TYR A 149 -7.74 -6.85 -0.78
N ASP A 150 -8.86 -7.25 -0.20
CA ASP A 150 -10.12 -6.54 -0.36
C ASP A 150 -10.31 -5.47 0.72
N LYS A 151 -11.41 -4.73 0.64
CA LYS A 151 -11.71 -3.63 1.57
C LYS A 151 -11.96 -4.05 3.02
N SER A 152 -12.09 -5.35 3.30
CA SER A 152 -12.36 -5.83 4.66
C SER A 152 -11.09 -5.96 5.51
N LEU A 153 -9.91 -5.98 4.90
CA LEU A 153 -8.67 -6.16 5.64
C LEU A 153 -8.30 -4.91 6.44
N MET A 154 -8.18 -5.06 7.74
CA MET A 154 -7.59 -4.04 8.60
C MET A 154 -6.07 -4.09 8.46
N HIS A 155 -5.47 -3.03 7.96
CA HIS A 155 -4.03 -2.99 7.64
C HIS A 155 -3.42 -1.64 7.95
N GLY A 156 -2.11 -1.61 8.01
CA GLY A 156 -1.32 -0.40 8.23
C GLY A 156 0.14 -0.62 7.84
N VAL A 157 0.95 0.39 8.07
CA VAL A 157 2.40 0.35 7.84
C VAL A 157 3.08 0.87 9.09
N GLY A 158 4.00 0.08 9.63
CA GLY A 158 4.78 0.44 10.80
C GLY A 158 5.64 1.68 10.57
N GLN A 159 5.91 2.42 11.64
CA GLN A 159 6.75 3.61 11.54
C GLN A 159 8.15 3.26 11.05
N VAL A 160 8.63 4.00 10.06
CA VAL A 160 10.02 3.90 9.59
C VAL A 160 10.92 4.60 10.59
N GLU A 161 11.89 3.87 11.14
CA GLU A 161 12.91 4.42 12.02
C GLU A 161 14.07 5.02 11.25
N ARG A 162 14.46 4.38 10.13
CA ARG A 162 15.46 4.89 9.20
C ARG A 162 15.32 4.22 7.84
N GLY A 163 15.87 4.86 6.81
CA GLY A 163 15.82 4.38 5.44
C GLY A 163 14.52 4.75 4.76
N ASN A 164 14.21 4.06 3.67
CA ASN A 164 12.99 4.30 2.93
C ASN A 164 12.40 3.03 2.33
N ARG A 165 11.10 3.07 2.12
CA ARG A 165 10.31 2.02 1.48
C ARG A 165 9.36 2.66 0.47
N LEU A 166 9.46 2.23 -0.78
CA LEU A 166 8.65 2.74 -1.88
C LEU A 166 7.66 1.68 -2.35
N VAL A 167 6.39 2.04 -2.40
CA VAL A 167 5.33 1.16 -2.91
C VAL A 167 4.46 1.90 -3.93
N LEU A 168 3.83 1.12 -4.80
CA LEU A 168 2.74 1.58 -5.67
C LEU A 168 1.43 1.04 -5.11
N ILE A 169 0.48 1.92 -4.89
CA ILE A 169 -0.89 1.55 -4.52
C ILE A 169 -1.75 1.58 -5.78
N SER A 170 -2.50 0.51 -5.99
CA SER A 170 -3.41 0.39 -7.12
C SER A 170 -4.79 -0.02 -6.61
N TRP A 171 -5.80 0.80 -6.89
CA TRP A 171 -7.17 0.58 -6.45
C TRP A 171 -8.07 0.23 -7.63
N TYR A 172 -8.92 -0.78 -7.42
CA TYR A 172 -9.89 -1.25 -8.40
C TYR A 172 -11.26 -1.33 -7.75
N GLY A 173 -12.30 -1.23 -8.59
CA GLY A 173 -13.66 -1.28 -8.12
C GLY A 173 -14.12 -2.69 -7.77
N ASN A 174 -15.42 -2.86 -7.68
CA ASN A 174 -16.04 -4.14 -7.35
C ASN A 174 -15.88 -5.15 -8.48
N THR A 175 -16.05 -6.42 -8.16
CA THR A 175 -16.01 -7.50 -9.15
C THR A 175 -17.08 -7.28 -10.20
N ILE A 176 -16.70 -7.44 -11.46
CA ILE A 176 -17.63 -7.39 -12.58
C ILE A 176 -18.33 -8.74 -12.66
N SER A 177 -19.65 -8.72 -12.51
CA SER A 177 -20.47 -9.92 -12.62
C SER A 177 -20.82 -10.23 -14.06
#